data_c89cc735979e763df3f05dc17c27580a
#
_entry.id   c89cc735979e763df3f05dc17c27580a
#
_cell.length_a   1.000
_cell.length_b   1.000
_cell.length_c   1.000
_cell.angle_alpha   90.00
_cell.angle_beta   90.00
_cell.angle_gamma   90.00
#
_symmetry.space_group_name_H-M   'P 1'
#
loop_
_entity.id
_entity.type
_entity.pdbx_description
1 polymer ?
#
loop_
_entity_poly.entity_id
_entity_poly.type
_entity_poly.pdbx_seq_one_letter_code
_entity_poly.pdbx_strand_id
1 'polypeptide(L)'
;MELRLNSGNIINKNVHEVGIIALGSFLENHGSVLPIDTDAKIASYISLNVSIITGAKFLGVVLPSTEYNYVKHGIHNKPEDVIRYIKCIVKEGKKLGVRKYLIINCHGGNIIISNLLNDLENQYDVKIILKNITFTHAATEELSVGSVIGIADDTENKLKEHDFNKYPEIGMVGLKEARENNIYIDKEAKIVEKYGVKIDKKLGEEILKKAIFECVEIIKELSNKNLH
;
A
#
# COMPACT_ATOMS: atom_id res chain seq x y z
N MET A 1 -6.15 -4.12 34.76
CA MET A 1 -5.54 -4.92 33.66
C MET A 1 -4.26 -4.21 33.26
N GLU A 2 -3.13 -4.86 33.28
CA GLU A 2 -1.86 -4.32 32.80
C GLU A 2 -1.68 -4.72 31.35
N LEU A 3 -1.49 -3.73 30.46
CA LEU A 3 -1.20 -3.96 29.05
C LEU A 3 0.31 -4.08 28.87
N ARG A 4 0.77 -5.23 28.39
CA ARG A 4 2.19 -5.45 28.06
C ARG A 4 2.52 -4.74 26.74
N LEU A 5 3.02 -3.52 26.85
CA LEU A 5 3.39 -2.70 25.68
C LEU A 5 4.75 -3.08 25.07
N ASN A 6 5.59 -3.76 25.83
CA ASN A 6 6.99 -4.08 25.49
C ASN A 6 7.21 -5.59 25.30
N SER A 7 6.28 -6.26 24.60
CA SER A 7 6.45 -7.66 24.24
C SER A 7 7.42 -7.79 23.07
N GLY A 8 8.63 -8.20 23.36
CA GLY A 8 9.69 -8.35 22.36
C GLY A 8 10.45 -7.05 22.09
N ASN A 9 11.69 -7.20 21.69
CA ASN A 9 12.61 -6.13 21.29
C ASN A 9 13.52 -6.73 20.21
N ILE A 10 13.09 -6.64 18.94
CA ILE A 10 13.79 -7.34 17.87
C ILE A 10 14.99 -6.52 17.38
N ILE A 11 14.80 -5.25 17.00
CA ILE A 11 15.91 -4.42 16.54
C ILE A 11 16.50 -3.53 17.63
N ASN A 12 15.67 -2.89 18.43
CA ASN A 12 16.06 -2.12 19.62
C ASN A 12 14.83 -1.74 20.45
N LYS A 13 15.04 -1.23 21.68
CA LYS A 13 13.95 -0.86 22.60
C LYS A 13 13.04 0.27 22.08
N ASN A 14 13.59 1.18 21.27
CA ASN A 14 12.83 2.35 20.77
C ASN A 14 11.86 1.98 19.64
N VAL A 15 11.99 0.77 19.07
CA VAL A 15 11.06 0.30 18.04
C VAL A 15 9.61 0.22 18.55
N HIS A 16 9.43 0.12 19.87
CA HIS A 16 8.09 0.14 20.48
C HIS A 16 7.37 1.48 20.37
N GLU A 17 8.09 2.55 20.05
CA GLU A 17 7.51 3.86 19.70
C GLU A 17 7.09 3.98 18.25
N VAL A 18 7.33 2.94 17.42
CA VAL A 18 7.03 2.94 16.00
C VAL A 18 5.81 2.08 15.72
N GLY A 19 4.86 2.65 14.97
CA GLY A 19 3.67 1.97 14.48
C GLY A 19 3.67 1.86 12.96
N ILE A 20 3.13 0.78 12.44
CA ILE A 20 2.95 0.51 11.01
C ILE A 20 1.47 0.49 10.69
N ILE A 21 1.08 1.23 9.65
CA ILE A 21 -0.30 1.27 9.13
C ILE A 21 -0.25 0.80 7.68
N ALA A 22 -1.06 -0.20 7.34
CA ALA A 22 -1.28 -0.59 5.96
C ALA A 22 -2.35 0.31 5.33
N LEU A 23 -2.08 0.79 4.11
CA LEU A 23 -2.99 1.63 3.32
C LEU A 23 -3.04 1.11 1.88
N GLY A 24 -4.22 0.81 1.40
CA GLY A 24 -4.45 0.38 0.03
C GLY A 24 -5.93 0.54 -0.31
N SER A 25 -6.29 0.36 -1.58
CA SER A 25 -7.70 0.29 -1.95
C SER A 25 -8.26 -1.11 -1.69
N PHE A 26 -9.57 -1.20 -1.43
CA PHE A 26 -10.25 -2.47 -1.24
C PHE A 26 -11.51 -2.62 -2.12
N LEU A 27 -11.79 -1.65 -2.97
CA LEU A 27 -12.95 -1.64 -3.89
C LEU A 27 -12.55 -1.19 -5.30
N GLU A 28 -11.54 -1.85 -5.87
CA GLU A 28 -11.09 -1.58 -7.24
C GLU A 28 -11.17 -2.81 -8.11
N ASN A 29 -11.47 -2.59 -9.39
CA ASN A 29 -11.39 -3.66 -10.38
C ASN A 29 -9.92 -3.91 -10.75
N HIS A 30 -9.50 -5.17 -10.65
CA HIS A 30 -8.15 -5.62 -10.98
C HIS A 30 -8.19 -6.75 -12.05
N GLY A 31 -9.16 -6.68 -12.97
CA GLY A 31 -9.36 -7.70 -14.00
C GLY A 31 -9.90 -9.02 -13.46
N SER A 32 -9.58 -10.14 -14.13
CA SER A 32 -10.10 -11.46 -13.79
C SER A 32 -9.23 -12.27 -12.83
N VAL A 33 -7.98 -11.86 -12.62
CA VAL A 33 -6.97 -12.64 -11.87
C VAL A 33 -6.86 -12.19 -10.41
N LEU A 34 -6.98 -10.89 -10.16
CA LEU A 34 -6.80 -10.31 -8.84
C LEU A 34 -8.14 -9.89 -8.21
N PRO A 35 -8.28 -9.98 -6.88
CA PRO A 35 -9.50 -9.56 -6.19
C PRO A 35 -9.60 -8.04 -6.06
N ILE A 36 -10.82 -7.56 -5.75
CA ILE A 36 -11.11 -6.11 -5.61
C ILE A 36 -10.38 -5.43 -4.44
N ASP A 37 -9.83 -6.19 -3.52
CA ASP A 37 -9.11 -5.72 -2.32
C ASP A 37 -7.59 -6.00 -2.40
N THR A 38 -7.07 -6.09 -3.62
CA THR A 38 -5.66 -6.42 -3.91
C THR A 38 -4.69 -5.51 -3.17
N ASP A 39 -4.83 -4.20 -3.32
CA ASP A 39 -3.90 -3.23 -2.72
C ASP A 39 -3.87 -3.32 -1.19
N ALA A 40 -5.05 -3.45 -0.57
CA ALA A 40 -5.15 -3.61 0.87
C ALA A 40 -4.48 -4.90 1.36
N LYS A 41 -4.59 -6.00 0.60
CA LYS A 41 -3.94 -7.28 0.91
C LYS A 41 -2.42 -7.20 0.75
N ILE A 42 -1.93 -6.59 -0.32
CA ILE A 42 -0.49 -6.42 -0.54
C ILE A 42 0.10 -5.51 0.55
N ALA A 43 -0.52 -4.36 0.83
CA ALA A 43 -0.09 -3.46 1.90
C ALA A 43 -0.06 -4.15 3.26
N SER A 44 -1.07 -4.97 3.56
CA SER A 44 -1.16 -5.74 4.81
C SER A 44 -0.06 -6.79 4.91
N TYR A 45 0.21 -7.53 3.82
CA TYR A 45 1.26 -8.54 3.77
C TYR A 45 2.64 -7.92 4.05
N ILE A 46 2.97 -6.81 3.37
CA ILE A 46 4.24 -6.11 3.57
C ILE A 46 4.32 -5.58 5.00
N SER A 47 3.28 -4.91 5.49
CA SER A 47 3.23 -4.31 6.83
C SER A 47 3.41 -5.34 7.94
N LEU A 48 2.76 -6.49 7.83
CA LEU A 48 2.89 -7.58 8.80
C LEU A 48 4.30 -8.15 8.81
N ASN A 49 4.90 -8.40 7.64
CA ASN A 49 6.27 -8.89 7.54
C ASN A 49 7.28 -7.89 8.15
N VAL A 50 7.14 -6.60 7.83
CA VAL A 50 7.97 -5.55 8.42
C VAL A 50 7.82 -5.50 9.95
N SER A 51 6.60 -5.63 10.47
CA SER A 51 6.33 -5.71 11.90
C SER A 51 7.02 -6.91 12.54
N ILE A 52 6.91 -8.10 11.95
CA ILE A 52 7.54 -9.33 12.45
C ILE A 52 9.07 -9.19 12.48
N ILE A 53 9.67 -8.62 11.44
CA ILE A 53 11.13 -8.48 11.32
C ILE A 53 11.67 -7.43 12.31
N THR A 54 10.93 -6.36 12.57
CA THR A 54 11.46 -5.20 13.31
C THR A 54 11.00 -5.13 14.77
N GLY A 55 9.86 -5.69 15.09
CA GLY A 55 9.16 -5.51 16.37
C GLY A 55 8.33 -4.23 16.46
N ALA A 56 8.23 -3.43 15.39
CA ALA A 56 7.32 -2.29 15.32
C ALA A 56 5.86 -2.76 15.41
N LYS A 57 4.99 -1.94 16.01
CA LYS A 57 3.59 -2.30 16.22
C LYS A 57 2.79 -2.24 14.92
N PHE A 58 2.21 -3.34 14.47
CA PHE A 58 1.22 -3.32 13.40
C PHE A 58 -0.11 -2.81 13.95
N LEU A 59 -0.55 -1.64 13.50
CA LEU A 59 -1.71 -0.93 14.04
C LEU A 59 -2.99 -1.19 13.23
N GLY A 60 -2.89 -1.90 12.11
CA GLY A 60 -4.03 -2.30 11.30
C GLY A 60 -4.01 -1.76 9.88
N VAL A 61 -5.17 -1.89 9.22
CA VAL A 61 -5.38 -1.54 7.81
C VAL A 61 -6.38 -0.40 7.73
N VAL A 62 -6.09 0.60 6.91
CA VAL A 62 -7.03 1.66 6.53
C VAL A 62 -7.83 1.17 5.33
N LEU A 63 -9.14 1.01 5.50
CA LEU A 63 -10.02 0.49 4.45
C LEU A 63 -10.39 1.55 3.39
N PRO A 64 -10.79 2.80 3.74
CA PRO A 64 -11.09 3.80 2.72
C PRO A 64 -9.83 4.21 1.98
N SER A 65 -9.97 4.42 0.68
CA SER A 65 -8.94 4.93 -0.23
C SER A 65 -9.46 6.12 -1.02
N THR A 66 -8.56 6.95 -1.51
CA THR A 66 -8.89 8.07 -2.40
C THR A 66 -8.28 7.86 -3.78
N GLU A 67 -8.81 8.56 -4.79
CA GLU A 67 -8.30 8.47 -6.15
C GLU A 67 -8.43 9.82 -6.86
N TYR A 68 -7.70 10.00 -7.94
CA TYR A 68 -7.87 11.12 -8.85
C TYR A 68 -9.24 11.06 -9.53
N ASN A 69 -9.89 12.20 -9.67
CA ASN A 69 -11.25 12.29 -10.23
C ASN A 69 -11.38 11.81 -11.68
N TYR A 70 -10.28 11.74 -12.40
CA TYR A 70 -10.18 11.24 -13.77
C TYR A 70 -9.89 9.72 -13.86
N VAL A 71 -9.67 9.03 -12.75
CA VAL A 71 -9.46 7.57 -12.71
C VAL A 71 -10.73 6.91 -12.17
N LYS A 72 -11.37 6.07 -13.00
CA LYS A 72 -12.70 5.49 -12.69
C LYS A 72 -12.68 3.98 -12.87
N HIS A 73 -12.10 3.28 -11.91
CA HIS A 73 -12.02 1.83 -11.91
C HIS A 73 -12.42 1.19 -10.56
N GLY A 74 -12.90 2.03 -9.63
CA GLY A 74 -13.27 1.59 -8.29
C GLY A 74 -14.21 2.56 -7.58
N ILE A 75 -14.44 2.29 -6.29
CA ILE A 75 -15.20 3.14 -5.38
C ILE A 75 -14.24 3.76 -4.38
N HIS A 76 -14.12 5.07 -4.43
CA HIS A 76 -13.15 5.82 -3.64
C HIS A 76 -13.81 6.86 -2.74
N ASN A 77 -13.11 7.21 -1.68
CA ASN A 77 -13.52 8.19 -0.70
C ASN A 77 -12.81 9.53 -0.95
N LYS A 78 -13.29 10.58 -0.29
CA LYS A 78 -12.56 11.86 -0.28
C LYS A 78 -11.27 11.72 0.54
N PRO A 79 -10.21 12.48 0.21
CA PRO A 79 -8.95 12.46 0.98
C PRO A 79 -9.15 12.68 2.47
N GLU A 80 -10.09 13.58 2.85
CA GLU A 80 -10.40 13.89 4.25
C GLU A 80 -10.99 12.70 5.02
N ASP A 81 -11.71 11.82 4.32
CA ASP A 81 -12.27 10.60 4.94
C ASP A 81 -11.15 9.60 5.23
N VAL A 82 -10.21 9.42 4.31
CA VAL A 82 -9.02 8.57 4.51
C VAL A 82 -8.20 9.08 5.71
N ILE A 83 -7.94 10.39 5.76
CA ILE A 83 -7.24 11.03 6.89
C ILE A 83 -7.98 10.84 8.20
N ARG A 84 -9.32 10.88 8.21
CA ARG A 84 -10.11 10.65 9.42
C ARG A 84 -9.87 9.26 10.01
N TYR A 85 -9.75 8.23 9.18
CA TYR A 85 -9.41 6.88 9.64
C TYR A 85 -7.98 6.79 10.15
N ILE A 86 -7.00 7.36 9.43
CA ILE A 86 -5.61 7.42 9.88
C ILE A 86 -5.51 8.15 11.23
N LYS A 87 -6.21 9.28 11.38
CA LYS A 87 -6.29 10.04 12.62
C LYS A 87 -6.76 9.20 13.82
N CYS A 88 -7.79 8.36 13.62
CA CYS A 88 -8.25 7.45 14.68
C CYS A 88 -7.13 6.49 15.11
N ILE A 89 -6.42 5.88 14.16
CA ILE A 89 -5.33 4.95 14.46
C ILE A 89 -4.17 5.68 15.16
N VAL A 90 -3.78 6.87 14.69
CA VAL A 90 -2.73 7.70 15.31
C VAL A 90 -3.10 8.05 16.75
N LYS A 91 -4.34 8.48 16.99
CA LYS A 91 -4.84 8.82 18.33
C LYS A 91 -4.77 7.64 19.29
N GLU A 92 -5.17 6.45 18.84
CA GLU A 92 -5.10 5.23 19.68
C GLU A 92 -3.65 4.75 19.84
N GLY A 93 -2.84 4.82 18.79
CA GLY A 93 -1.43 4.49 18.84
C GLY A 93 -0.65 5.35 19.87
N LYS A 94 -0.97 6.63 19.97
CA LYS A 94 -0.37 7.51 21.00
C LYS A 94 -0.64 7.02 22.43
N LYS A 95 -1.82 6.48 22.72
CA LYS A 95 -2.13 5.90 24.04
C LYS A 95 -1.25 4.69 24.35
N LEU A 96 -0.77 3.99 23.32
CA LEU A 96 0.16 2.86 23.40
C LEU A 96 1.64 3.29 23.37
N GLY A 97 1.94 4.58 23.47
CA GLY A 97 3.29 5.12 23.43
C GLY A 97 3.89 5.25 22.03
N VAL A 98 3.12 5.04 20.96
CA VAL A 98 3.61 5.25 19.58
C VAL A 98 3.73 6.74 19.30
N ARG A 99 4.87 7.15 18.74
CA ARG A 99 5.19 8.52 18.38
C ARG A 99 5.58 8.68 16.92
N LYS A 100 5.89 7.58 16.24
CA LYS A 100 6.42 7.54 14.89
C LYS A 100 5.61 6.51 14.10
N TYR A 101 5.18 6.88 12.89
CA TYR A 101 4.29 6.05 12.09
C TYR A 101 4.88 5.85 10.70
N LEU A 102 4.92 4.61 10.24
CA LEU A 102 5.14 4.26 8.85
C LEU A 102 3.82 3.83 8.24
N ILE A 103 3.33 4.58 7.26
CA ILE A 103 2.18 4.20 6.44
C ILE A 103 2.72 3.55 5.18
N ILE A 104 2.42 2.27 4.97
CA ILE A 104 2.80 1.52 3.77
C ILE A 104 1.61 1.54 2.83
N ASN A 105 1.74 2.30 1.75
CA ASN A 105 0.70 2.53 0.76
C ASN A 105 0.99 1.75 -0.53
N CYS A 106 0.04 0.90 -0.94
CA CYS A 106 0.12 0.13 -2.18
C CYS A 106 -0.89 0.58 -3.26
N HIS A 107 -1.55 1.74 -3.07
CA HIS A 107 -2.52 2.29 -4.02
C HIS A 107 -2.09 3.68 -4.51
N GLY A 108 -2.01 3.86 -5.82
CA GLY A 108 -1.50 5.09 -6.43
C GLY A 108 -2.29 6.34 -6.07
N GLY A 109 -3.61 6.27 -6.05
CA GLY A 109 -4.47 7.40 -5.75
C GLY A 109 -4.30 7.96 -4.34
N ASN A 110 -3.88 7.15 -3.37
CA ASN A 110 -3.65 7.60 -2.00
C ASN A 110 -2.47 8.59 -1.85
N ILE A 111 -1.65 8.79 -2.87
CA ILE A 111 -0.57 9.80 -2.85
C ILE A 111 -1.13 11.21 -2.58
N ILE A 112 -2.38 11.45 -2.97
CA ILE A 112 -3.09 12.73 -2.78
C ILE A 112 -3.11 13.18 -1.30
N ILE A 113 -3.14 12.23 -0.35
CA ILE A 113 -3.22 12.57 1.09
C ILE A 113 -1.90 13.10 1.68
N SER A 114 -0.79 13.08 0.96
CA SER A 114 0.55 13.40 1.50
C SER A 114 0.59 14.74 2.24
N ASN A 115 -0.03 15.78 1.68
CA ASN A 115 -0.05 17.10 2.30
C ASN A 115 -0.89 17.14 3.59
N LEU A 116 -1.97 16.38 3.65
CA LEU A 116 -2.85 16.30 4.82
C LEU A 116 -2.22 15.55 5.99
N LEU A 117 -1.22 14.71 5.73
CA LEU A 117 -0.46 14.02 6.77
C LEU A 117 0.42 14.98 7.58
N ASN A 118 0.92 16.05 6.98
CA ASN A 118 1.70 17.08 7.70
C ASN A 118 0.85 17.79 8.77
N ASP A 119 -0.41 18.08 8.47
CA ASP A 119 -1.34 18.66 9.45
C ASP A 119 -1.59 17.70 10.61
N LEU A 120 -1.67 16.40 10.31
CA LEU A 120 -1.86 15.37 11.32
C LEU A 120 -0.60 15.21 12.21
N GLU A 121 0.61 15.27 11.64
CA GLU A 121 1.87 15.30 12.38
C GLU A 121 1.88 16.44 13.41
N ASN A 122 1.59 17.66 12.95
CA ASN A 122 1.58 18.85 13.78
C ASN A 122 0.50 18.77 14.87
N GLN A 123 -0.71 18.31 14.52
CA GLN A 123 -1.84 18.22 15.46
C GLN A 123 -1.57 17.26 16.61
N TYR A 124 -0.85 16.17 16.34
CA TYR A 124 -0.61 15.10 17.33
C TYR A 124 0.81 15.06 17.86
N ASP A 125 1.67 15.93 17.41
CA ASP A 125 3.11 15.90 17.79
C ASP A 125 3.67 14.47 17.60
N VAL A 126 3.65 14.02 16.35
CA VAL A 126 4.12 12.70 15.92
C VAL A 126 4.86 12.83 14.61
N LYS A 127 5.67 11.82 14.26
CA LYS A 127 6.27 11.69 12.94
C LYS A 127 5.51 10.68 12.09
N ILE A 128 5.17 11.05 10.85
CA ILE A 128 4.49 10.16 9.90
C ILE A 128 5.30 10.09 8.61
N ILE A 129 5.62 8.89 8.17
CA ILE A 129 6.23 8.64 6.86
C ILE A 129 5.23 7.87 6.01
N LEU A 130 4.91 8.40 4.83
CA LEU A 130 4.15 7.69 3.79
C LEU A 130 5.14 7.03 2.83
N LYS A 131 5.24 5.71 2.85
CA LYS A 131 6.01 4.93 1.89
C LYS A 131 5.08 4.41 0.81
N ASN A 132 5.24 4.93 -0.40
CA ASN A 132 4.51 4.44 -1.57
C ASN A 132 5.26 3.26 -2.19
N ILE A 133 4.53 2.18 -2.44
CA ILE A 133 4.93 0.99 -3.18
C ILE A 133 3.95 0.86 -4.32
N THR A 134 4.34 1.33 -5.49
CA THR A 134 3.46 1.41 -6.66
C THR A 134 3.77 0.31 -7.66
N PHE A 135 2.73 -0.18 -8.31
CA PHE A 135 2.76 -1.15 -9.39
C PHE A 135 1.99 -0.59 -10.58
N THR A 136 2.25 -1.10 -11.77
CA THR A 136 1.32 -0.90 -12.88
C THR A 136 0.05 -1.68 -12.59
N HIS A 137 -1.08 -0.97 -12.49
CA HIS A 137 -2.37 -1.47 -12.02
C HIS A 137 -2.83 -2.72 -12.78
N ALA A 138 -3.17 -3.78 -12.07
CA ALA A 138 -3.62 -5.08 -12.59
C ALA A 138 -2.72 -5.65 -13.71
N ALA A 139 -1.42 -5.27 -13.73
CA ALA A 139 -0.47 -5.71 -14.75
C ALA A 139 0.60 -6.66 -14.18
N THR A 140 1.66 -6.94 -14.96
CA THR A 140 2.64 -7.98 -14.66
C THR A 140 3.22 -7.94 -13.24
N GLU A 141 3.59 -6.77 -12.74
CA GLU A 141 4.19 -6.64 -11.41
C GLU A 141 3.19 -7.01 -10.32
N GLU A 142 1.99 -6.43 -10.38
CA GLU A 142 0.96 -6.65 -9.36
C GLU A 142 0.39 -8.07 -9.41
N LEU A 143 0.18 -8.64 -10.61
CA LEU A 143 -0.18 -10.04 -10.79
C LEU A 143 0.87 -10.98 -10.17
N SER A 144 2.15 -10.66 -10.41
CA SER A 144 3.28 -11.45 -9.91
C SER A 144 3.37 -11.43 -8.39
N VAL A 145 3.21 -10.25 -7.79
CA VAL A 145 3.12 -10.08 -6.34
C VAL A 145 1.90 -10.81 -5.78
N GLY A 146 0.73 -10.62 -6.39
CA GLY A 146 -0.51 -11.29 -5.99
C GLY A 146 -0.42 -12.82 -6.02
N SER A 147 0.25 -13.37 -7.04
CA SER A 147 0.51 -14.81 -7.14
C SER A 147 1.43 -15.32 -6.03
N VAL A 148 2.50 -14.57 -5.69
CA VAL A 148 3.43 -14.96 -4.62
C VAL A 148 2.75 -14.96 -3.26
N ILE A 149 1.90 -13.99 -2.96
CA ILE A 149 1.20 -13.91 -1.67
C ILE A 149 -0.11 -14.72 -1.63
N GLY A 150 -0.45 -15.40 -2.73
CA GLY A 150 -1.57 -16.35 -2.80
C GLY A 150 -2.95 -15.70 -2.92
N ILE A 151 -3.06 -14.48 -3.46
CA ILE A 151 -4.34 -13.80 -3.70
C ILE A 151 -4.78 -13.81 -5.17
N ALA A 152 -3.89 -14.17 -6.09
CA ALA A 152 -4.21 -14.26 -7.50
C ALA A 152 -4.85 -15.62 -7.83
N ASP A 153 -5.91 -15.62 -8.66
CA ASP A 153 -6.37 -16.82 -9.36
C ASP A 153 -5.54 -16.98 -10.64
N ASP A 154 -4.38 -17.65 -10.50
CA ASP A 154 -3.42 -17.84 -11.58
C ASP A 154 -3.71 -19.06 -12.46
N THR A 155 -4.97 -19.54 -12.50
CA THR A 155 -5.42 -20.59 -13.41
C THR A 155 -5.30 -20.12 -14.87
N GLU A 156 -5.03 -21.07 -15.77
CA GLU A 156 -4.86 -20.78 -17.20
C GLU A 156 -6.08 -20.07 -17.80
N ASN A 157 -7.28 -20.46 -17.36
CA ASN A 157 -8.51 -19.84 -17.82
C ASN A 157 -8.62 -18.38 -17.40
N LYS A 158 -8.27 -18.05 -16.15
CA LYS A 158 -8.31 -16.68 -15.65
C LYS A 158 -7.25 -15.81 -16.29
N LEU A 159 -6.05 -16.35 -16.52
CA LEU A 159 -4.99 -15.64 -17.25
C LEU A 159 -5.37 -15.33 -18.69
N LYS A 160 -6.02 -16.28 -19.41
CA LYS A 160 -6.53 -16.04 -20.76
C LYS A 160 -7.68 -15.00 -20.78
N GLU A 161 -8.47 -14.96 -19.71
CA GLU A 161 -9.56 -14.01 -19.56
C GLU A 161 -9.07 -12.60 -19.18
N HIS A 162 -7.87 -12.47 -18.63
CA HIS A 162 -7.27 -11.24 -18.15
C HIS A 162 -6.73 -10.39 -19.32
N ASP A 163 -7.66 -9.81 -20.08
CA ASP A 163 -7.40 -9.04 -21.29
C ASP A 163 -7.92 -7.61 -21.13
N PHE A 164 -7.08 -6.63 -21.42
CA PHE A 164 -7.42 -5.22 -21.30
C PHE A 164 -8.51 -4.76 -22.28
N ASN A 165 -8.82 -5.50 -23.34
CA ASN A 165 -10.00 -5.22 -24.16
C ASN A 165 -11.31 -5.58 -23.42
N LYS A 166 -11.25 -6.54 -22.48
CA LYS A 166 -12.39 -6.94 -21.65
C LYS A 166 -12.42 -6.18 -20.32
N TYR A 167 -11.25 -5.92 -19.75
CA TYR A 167 -11.03 -5.25 -18.48
C TYR A 167 -10.18 -4.00 -18.70
N PRO A 168 -10.79 -2.84 -19.01
CA PRO A 168 -10.09 -1.64 -19.45
C PRO A 168 -9.18 -1.03 -18.38
N GLU A 169 -9.36 -1.42 -17.13
CA GLU A 169 -8.52 -1.02 -16.00
C GLU A 169 -7.13 -1.68 -16.01
N ILE A 170 -6.95 -2.83 -16.65
CA ILE A 170 -5.63 -3.50 -16.72
C ILE A 170 -4.61 -2.57 -17.35
N GLY A 171 -3.56 -2.23 -16.57
CA GLY A 171 -2.56 -1.25 -16.97
C GLY A 171 -3.14 0.13 -17.30
N MET A 172 -4.37 0.41 -16.87
CA MET A 172 -5.12 1.63 -17.26
C MET A 172 -5.29 1.81 -18.77
N VAL A 173 -5.17 0.74 -19.57
CA VAL A 173 -5.15 0.78 -21.03
C VAL A 173 -6.42 1.42 -21.60
N GLY A 174 -7.59 1.01 -21.11
CA GLY A 174 -8.89 1.51 -21.60
C GLY A 174 -9.38 2.79 -20.91
N LEU A 175 -8.66 3.30 -19.91
CA LEU A 175 -9.08 4.48 -19.15
C LEU A 175 -8.57 5.77 -19.81
N LYS A 176 -9.22 6.20 -20.90
CA LYS A 176 -8.80 7.34 -21.73
C LYS A 176 -8.59 8.62 -20.91
N GLU A 177 -9.57 8.99 -20.07
CA GLU A 177 -9.49 10.19 -19.24
C GLU A 177 -8.27 10.17 -18.31
N ALA A 178 -7.94 9.01 -17.73
CA ALA A 178 -6.77 8.85 -16.88
C ALA A 178 -5.46 9.02 -17.66
N ARG A 179 -5.37 8.44 -18.86
CA ARG A 179 -4.21 8.56 -19.75
C ARG A 179 -3.98 9.97 -20.25
N GLU A 180 -5.06 10.70 -20.60
CA GLU A 180 -5.01 12.08 -21.06
C GLU A 180 -4.56 13.05 -19.94
N ASN A 181 -4.94 12.80 -18.70
CA ASN A 181 -4.63 13.66 -17.56
C ASN A 181 -3.33 13.29 -16.82
N ASN A 182 -2.75 12.10 -17.06
CA ASN A 182 -1.55 11.66 -16.38
C ASN A 182 -0.58 10.94 -17.34
N ILE A 183 0.51 11.62 -17.67
CA ILE A 183 1.54 11.09 -18.60
C ILE A 183 2.21 9.81 -18.09
N TYR A 184 2.28 9.59 -16.77
CA TYR A 184 2.85 8.36 -16.21
C TYR A 184 1.90 7.18 -16.45
N ILE A 185 0.60 7.37 -16.22
CA ILE A 185 -0.43 6.36 -16.54
C ILE A 185 -0.38 6.02 -18.02
N ASP A 186 -0.30 7.02 -18.92
CA ASP A 186 -0.24 6.74 -20.35
C ASP A 186 1.02 5.99 -20.76
N LYS A 187 2.17 6.28 -20.17
CA LYS A 187 3.41 5.53 -20.42
C LYS A 187 3.30 4.08 -20.00
N GLU A 188 2.75 3.81 -18.82
CA GLU A 188 2.53 2.44 -18.32
C GLU A 188 1.53 1.69 -19.18
N ALA A 189 0.41 2.32 -19.54
CA ALA A 189 -0.58 1.75 -20.45
C ALA A 189 0.04 1.34 -21.80
N LYS A 190 0.88 2.18 -22.41
CA LYS A 190 1.61 1.85 -23.64
C LYS A 190 2.55 0.66 -23.50
N ILE A 191 3.16 0.47 -22.34
CA ILE A 191 3.99 -0.72 -22.04
C ILE A 191 3.12 -1.97 -22.04
N VAL A 192 1.96 -1.90 -21.36
CA VAL A 192 1.01 -3.01 -21.30
C VAL A 192 0.43 -3.33 -22.67
N GLU A 193 0.04 -2.32 -23.45
CA GLU A 193 -0.40 -2.50 -24.84
C GLU A 193 0.64 -3.22 -25.70
N LYS A 194 1.91 -2.90 -25.53
CA LYS A 194 3.01 -3.45 -26.34
C LYS A 194 3.43 -4.86 -25.94
N TYR A 195 3.48 -5.13 -24.64
CA TYR A 195 4.09 -6.36 -24.12
C TYR A 195 3.09 -7.34 -23.50
N GLY A 196 1.85 -6.91 -23.31
CA GLY A 196 0.83 -7.67 -22.61
C GLY A 196 1.12 -7.78 -21.11
N VAL A 197 0.39 -8.68 -20.46
CA VAL A 197 0.55 -8.99 -19.03
C VAL A 197 0.86 -10.46 -18.84
N LYS A 198 1.63 -10.78 -17.79
CA LYS A 198 1.98 -12.15 -17.41
C LYS A 198 2.22 -12.25 -15.90
N ILE A 199 2.20 -13.45 -15.37
CA ILE A 199 2.68 -13.73 -14.03
C ILE A 199 4.14 -14.20 -14.10
N ASP A 200 5.00 -13.55 -13.31
CA ASP A 200 6.40 -13.91 -13.10
C ASP A 200 6.67 -13.97 -11.58
N LYS A 201 6.56 -15.18 -11.00
CA LYS A 201 6.70 -15.35 -9.54
C LYS A 201 8.05 -14.89 -9.03
N LYS A 202 9.13 -15.06 -9.82
CA LYS A 202 10.45 -14.59 -9.42
C LYS A 202 10.50 -13.06 -9.31
N LEU A 203 9.92 -12.36 -10.27
CA LEU A 203 9.76 -10.90 -10.22
C LEU A 203 8.94 -10.49 -8.99
N GLY A 204 7.82 -11.17 -8.72
CA GLY A 204 6.99 -10.90 -7.55
C GLY A 204 7.74 -11.05 -6.22
N GLU A 205 8.56 -12.10 -6.09
CA GLU A 205 9.43 -12.30 -4.92
C GLU A 205 10.47 -11.20 -4.76
N GLU A 206 11.12 -10.79 -5.87
CA GLU A 206 12.12 -9.72 -5.87
C GLU A 206 11.51 -8.38 -5.45
N ILE A 207 10.33 -8.05 -5.98
CA ILE A 207 9.58 -6.85 -5.61
C ILE A 207 9.23 -6.85 -4.12
N LEU A 208 8.65 -7.94 -3.61
CA LEU A 208 8.29 -8.05 -2.20
C LEU A 208 9.51 -7.94 -1.27
N LYS A 209 10.59 -8.65 -1.59
CA LYS A 209 11.85 -8.58 -0.81
C LYS A 209 12.38 -7.15 -0.75
N LYS A 210 12.40 -6.44 -1.88
CA LYS A 210 12.83 -5.04 -1.95
C LYS A 210 11.92 -4.14 -1.13
N ALA A 211 10.61 -4.24 -1.29
CA ALA A 211 9.63 -3.42 -0.58
C ALA A 211 9.74 -3.61 0.95
N ILE A 212 9.82 -4.87 1.41
CA ILE A 212 9.98 -5.19 2.83
C ILE A 212 11.31 -4.64 3.35
N PHE A 213 12.41 -4.84 2.62
CA PHE A 213 13.73 -4.35 3.01
C PHE A 213 13.74 -2.83 3.17
N GLU A 214 13.22 -2.08 2.20
CA GLU A 214 13.14 -0.61 2.27
C GLU A 214 12.32 -0.13 3.46
N CYS A 215 11.19 -0.79 3.75
CA CYS A 215 10.37 -0.46 4.92
C CYS A 215 11.09 -0.79 6.24
N VAL A 216 11.84 -1.89 6.31
CA VAL A 216 12.66 -2.24 7.48
C VAL A 216 13.73 -1.17 7.74
N GLU A 217 14.40 -0.68 6.70
CA GLU A 217 15.39 0.40 6.86
C GLU A 217 14.74 1.69 7.39
N ILE A 218 13.56 2.06 6.89
CA ILE A 218 12.80 3.21 7.44
C ILE A 218 12.49 3.01 8.93
N ILE A 219 12.07 1.82 9.35
CA ILE A 219 11.80 1.53 10.77
C ILE A 219 13.08 1.64 11.61
N LYS A 220 14.23 1.16 11.11
CA LYS A 220 15.53 1.32 11.78
C LYS A 220 15.87 2.81 11.97
N GLU A 221 15.71 3.61 10.93
CA GLU A 221 15.95 5.06 11.03
C GLU A 221 15.00 5.72 12.04
N LEU A 222 13.71 5.41 12.00
CA LEU A 222 12.73 5.94 12.94
C LEU A 222 13.04 5.55 14.39
N SER A 223 13.48 4.32 14.64
CA SER A 223 13.80 3.83 15.97
C SER A 223 15.12 4.39 16.53
N ASN A 224 16.04 4.89 15.68
CA ASN A 224 17.32 5.45 16.07
C ASN A 224 17.28 6.98 16.30
N LYS A 225 16.28 7.69 15.75
CA LYS A 225 16.13 9.14 15.91
C LYS A 225 15.34 9.45 17.18
N ASN A 226 15.92 10.21 18.11
CA ASN A 226 15.16 10.84 19.18
C ASN A 226 14.30 11.96 18.57
N LEU A 227 13.01 12.01 18.91
CA LEU A 227 12.20 13.22 18.68
C LEU A 227 12.66 14.26 19.71
N HIS A 228 13.25 15.36 19.23
CA HIS A 228 13.61 16.52 20.04
C HIS A 228 12.39 17.42 20.22
#